data_ac839bc84b5abe48b54cbb0dafd00d87
#
_entry.id   ac839bc84b5abe48b54cbb0dafd00d87
#
_cell.length_a   1.000
_cell.length_b   1.000
_cell.length_c   1.000
_cell.angle_alpha   90.00
_cell.angle_beta   90.00
_cell.angle_gamma   90.00
#
_symmetry.space_group_name_H-M   'P 1'
#
loop_
_entity.id
_entity.type
_entity.pdbx_description
1 polymer ?
#
loop_
_entity_poly.entity_id
_entity_poly.type
_entity_poly.pdbx_seq_one_letter_code
_entity_poly.pdbx_strand_id
1 'polypeptide(L)'
;YTYSGEPVYAKDLKAEGAMTALLKDAIKPNLVQTLEGTPAIMHGGPFANIAHGCNSIRATKLALKLADYCITEAGFGSDLGAEKFLDIKCRYAGIAPSAIVIVATCRALKYNGGVPKSEVSNENIEALKKGIVNLGVHIDNMRKYNVPVVVAINQFGTDTDEELKYIEEYCISKLSLIH
;
A
#
# COMPACT_ATOMS: atom_id res chain seq x y z
N TYR A 1 0.96 26.34 20.97
CA TYR A 1 -0.07 27.06 21.74
C TYR A 1 0.58 28.01 22.71
N THR A 2 -0.05 29.17 22.96
CA THR A 2 0.31 30.06 24.05
C THR A 2 -0.16 29.47 25.39
N TYR A 3 0.23 30.11 26.50
CA TYR A 3 -0.28 29.75 27.84
C TYR A 3 -1.81 29.91 27.97
N SER A 4 -2.41 30.79 27.16
CA SER A 4 -3.86 31.01 27.10
C SER A 4 -4.59 30.00 26.18
N GLY A 5 -3.86 29.08 25.54
CA GLY A 5 -4.45 28.06 24.65
C GLY A 5 -4.63 28.48 23.20
N GLU A 6 -4.15 29.66 22.80
CA GLU A 6 -4.23 30.11 21.41
C GLU A 6 -3.22 29.39 20.53
N PRO A 7 -3.59 28.96 19.31
CA PRO A 7 -2.65 28.30 18.39
C PRO A 7 -1.54 29.24 17.93
N VAL A 8 -0.31 28.73 17.85
CA VAL A 8 0.87 29.46 17.34
C VAL A 8 1.37 28.72 16.10
N TYR A 9 1.54 29.44 15.02
CA TYR A 9 2.02 28.95 13.72
C TYR A 9 3.43 29.46 13.43
N ALA A 10 4.11 28.84 12.46
CA ALA A 10 5.45 29.27 12.05
C ALA A 10 5.51 30.73 11.60
N LYS A 11 4.44 31.24 10.98
CA LYS A 11 4.31 32.65 10.59
C LYS A 11 4.32 33.61 11.77
N ASP A 12 3.74 33.20 12.89
CA ASP A 12 3.67 34.04 14.11
C ASP A 12 5.06 34.19 14.73
N LEU A 13 5.92 33.17 14.53
CA LEU A 13 7.32 33.17 14.93
C LEU A 13 8.24 33.80 13.87
N LYS A 14 7.71 34.19 12.70
CA LYS A 14 8.47 34.68 11.54
C LYS A 14 9.57 33.69 11.09
N ALA A 15 9.31 32.38 11.27
CA ALA A 15 10.26 31.31 11.01
C ALA A 15 10.15 30.71 9.60
N GLU A 16 9.12 31.05 8.83
CA GLU A 16 8.83 30.48 7.52
C GLU A 16 9.97 30.67 6.52
N GLY A 17 10.66 31.81 6.54
CA GLY A 17 11.80 32.07 5.65
C GLY A 17 12.98 31.14 5.94
N ALA A 18 13.33 30.97 7.21
CA ALA A 18 14.40 30.06 7.63
C ALA A 18 14.04 28.59 7.33
N MET A 19 12.80 28.18 7.60
CA MET A 19 12.30 26.85 7.27
C MET A 19 12.34 26.59 5.76
N THR A 20 11.92 27.55 4.96
CA THR A 20 11.96 27.44 3.49
C THR A 20 13.39 27.28 2.98
N ALA A 21 14.35 28.04 3.53
CA ALA A 21 15.75 27.92 3.14
C ALA A 21 16.34 26.53 3.46
N LEU A 22 16.00 25.97 4.64
CA LEU A 22 16.44 24.63 5.04
C LEU A 22 15.77 23.51 4.21
N LEU A 23 14.52 23.68 3.84
CA LEU A 23 13.73 22.64 3.16
C LEU A 23 13.75 22.75 1.63
N LYS A 24 14.41 23.73 1.07
CA LYS A 24 14.34 24.04 -0.38
C LYS A 24 14.77 22.86 -1.27
N ASP A 25 15.72 22.05 -0.84
CA ASP A 25 16.15 20.86 -1.56
C ASP A 25 15.37 19.60 -1.11
N ALA A 26 15.07 19.50 0.17
CA ALA A 26 14.29 18.39 0.73
C ALA A 26 12.87 18.30 0.15
N ILE A 27 12.30 19.41 -0.33
CA ILE A 27 10.96 19.41 -0.94
C ILE A 27 10.91 18.84 -2.36
N LYS A 28 12.07 18.59 -2.97
CA LYS A 28 12.18 18.01 -4.31
C LYS A 28 12.18 16.49 -4.23
N PRO A 29 11.31 15.77 -4.98
CA PRO A 29 11.40 14.32 -5.08
C PRO A 29 12.73 13.87 -5.69
N ASN A 30 13.25 12.73 -5.22
CA ASN A 30 14.43 12.11 -5.78
C ASN A 30 14.02 11.11 -6.86
N LEU A 31 14.57 11.24 -8.06
CA LEU A 31 14.45 10.25 -9.12
C LEU A 31 15.63 9.27 -9.02
N VAL A 32 15.33 8.00 -8.88
CA VAL A 32 16.30 6.92 -8.83
C VAL A 32 15.97 5.87 -9.89
N GLN A 33 16.94 5.04 -10.23
CA GLN A 33 16.77 3.92 -11.15
C GLN A 33 16.88 2.61 -10.37
N THR A 34 15.97 1.66 -10.60
CA THR A 34 16.05 0.32 -10.05
C THR A 34 17.13 -0.50 -10.77
N LEU A 35 17.46 -1.68 -10.23
CA LEU A 35 18.41 -2.59 -10.86
C LEU A 35 17.98 -3.05 -12.26
N GLU A 36 16.66 -3.15 -12.48
CA GLU A 36 16.07 -3.49 -13.78
C GLU A 36 15.94 -2.29 -14.72
N GLY A 37 16.39 -1.11 -14.30
CA GLY A 37 16.34 0.09 -15.13
C GLY A 37 15.02 0.87 -15.06
N THR A 38 14.07 0.48 -14.21
CA THR A 38 12.80 1.17 -14.05
C THR A 38 12.98 2.45 -13.22
N PRO A 39 12.45 3.60 -13.66
CA PRO A 39 12.50 4.82 -12.87
C PRO A 39 11.62 4.70 -11.62
N ALA A 40 12.14 5.16 -10.48
CA ALA A 40 11.40 5.23 -9.22
C ALA A 40 11.57 6.62 -8.59
N ILE A 41 10.49 7.16 -8.03
CA ILE A 41 10.50 8.46 -7.37
C ILE A 41 10.34 8.25 -5.86
N MET A 42 11.33 8.72 -5.08
CA MET A 42 11.39 8.62 -3.62
C MET A 42 11.29 10.00 -2.99
N HIS A 43 10.41 10.17 -2.03
CA HIS A 43 10.25 11.45 -1.34
C HIS A 43 9.54 11.33 0.00
N GLY A 44 10.03 12.07 0.98
CA GLY A 44 9.34 12.30 2.24
C GLY A 44 9.40 11.16 3.27
N GLY A 45 10.36 10.22 3.14
CA GLY A 45 10.53 9.11 4.09
C GLY A 45 9.23 8.28 4.23
N PRO A 46 8.85 7.48 3.21
CA PRO A 46 7.53 6.87 3.13
C PRO A 46 7.39 5.64 4.04
N PHE A 47 7.48 5.85 5.34
CA PHE A 47 7.24 4.80 6.34
C PHE A 47 5.75 4.60 6.58
N ALA A 48 5.30 3.35 6.61
CA ALA A 48 3.90 2.98 6.78
C ALA A 48 3.29 3.42 8.12
N ASN A 49 4.10 3.59 9.16
CA ASN A 49 3.68 4.06 10.47
C ASN A 49 3.65 5.60 10.62
N ILE A 50 3.96 6.35 9.57
CA ILE A 50 3.94 7.81 9.58
C ILE A 50 2.78 8.31 8.70
N ALA A 51 1.90 9.13 9.27
CA ALA A 51 0.80 9.82 8.57
C ALA A 51 0.06 8.91 7.55
N HIS A 52 0.14 9.26 6.27
CA HIS A 52 -0.49 8.51 5.19
C HIS A 52 0.25 7.21 4.80
N GLY A 53 1.45 6.95 5.34
CA GLY A 53 2.16 5.67 5.26
C GLY A 53 2.67 5.25 3.89
N CYS A 54 2.85 6.20 2.97
CA CYS A 54 3.31 5.96 1.61
C CYS A 54 4.04 7.18 1.06
N ASN A 55 4.53 7.11 -0.17
CA ASN A 55 5.26 8.20 -0.82
C ASN A 55 4.45 9.51 -0.84
N SER A 56 5.12 10.65 -0.97
CA SER A 56 4.49 11.95 -0.89
C SER A 56 3.50 12.23 -2.03
N ILE A 57 2.53 13.10 -1.79
CA ILE A 57 1.61 13.60 -2.82
C ILE A 57 2.38 14.26 -3.98
N ARG A 58 3.46 14.99 -3.66
CA ARG A 58 4.30 15.66 -4.66
C ARG A 58 4.97 14.66 -5.59
N ALA A 59 5.56 13.59 -5.02
CA ALA A 59 6.19 12.52 -5.80
C ALA A 59 5.18 11.80 -6.70
N THR A 60 4.02 11.45 -6.16
CA THR A 60 2.97 10.76 -6.93
C THR A 60 2.43 11.65 -8.05
N LYS A 61 2.17 12.94 -7.79
CA LYS A 61 1.73 13.87 -8.83
C LYS A 61 2.80 14.10 -9.91
N LEU A 62 4.08 14.05 -9.54
CA LEU A 62 5.17 14.12 -10.51
C LEU A 62 5.22 12.86 -11.36
N ALA A 63 5.14 11.67 -10.75
CA ALA A 63 5.13 10.40 -11.47
C ALA A 63 3.98 10.33 -12.50
N LEU A 64 2.77 10.72 -12.09
CA LEU A 64 1.59 10.79 -12.98
C LEU A 64 1.72 11.76 -14.16
N LYS A 65 2.65 12.70 -14.10
CA LYS A 65 2.95 13.61 -15.22
C LYS A 65 4.05 13.10 -16.15
N LEU A 66 4.88 12.19 -15.67
CA LEU A 66 6.07 11.73 -16.38
C LEU A 66 5.90 10.36 -17.03
N ALA A 67 4.89 9.59 -16.64
CA ALA A 67 4.68 8.24 -17.11
C ALA A 67 3.21 7.93 -17.41
N ASP A 68 2.97 6.99 -18.31
CA ASP A 68 1.63 6.50 -18.65
C ASP A 68 1.01 5.70 -17.51
N TYR A 69 1.86 4.99 -16.74
CA TYR A 69 1.46 4.22 -15.58
C TYR A 69 2.28 4.63 -14.36
N CYS A 70 1.59 4.83 -13.25
CA CYS A 70 2.20 5.11 -11.96
C CYS A 70 1.76 4.04 -10.96
N ILE A 71 2.72 3.23 -10.49
CA ILE A 71 2.49 2.22 -9.47
C ILE A 71 3.01 2.78 -8.13
N THR A 72 2.20 2.71 -7.10
CA THR A 72 2.57 3.15 -5.76
C THR A 72 2.11 2.14 -4.73
N GLU A 73 2.79 2.10 -3.59
CA GLU A 73 2.42 1.21 -2.51
C GLU A 73 1.52 1.90 -1.48
N ALA A 74 0.82 1.07 -0.70
CA ALA A 74 0.20 1.43 0.55
C ALA A 74 0.74 0.47 1.62
N GLY A 75 1.58 0.97 2.52
CA GLY A 75 2.33 0.13 3.45
C GLY A 75 1.46 -0.60 4.47
N PHE A 76 1.92 -1.74 4.96
CA PHE A 76 1.21 -2.69 5.82
C PHE A 76 0.05 -3.40 5.10
N GLY A 77 -0.87 -3.97 5.87
CA GLY A 77 -2.08 -4.59 5.33
C GLY A 77 -3.07 -3.57 4.76
N SER A 78 -3.97 -4.03 3.93
CA SER A 78 -4.98 -3.15 3.32
C SER A 78 -5.96 -2.54 4.32
N ASP A 79 -6.09 -3.16 5.49
CA ASP A 79 -6.86 -2.66 6.64
C ASP A 79 -6.23 -1.45 7.35
N LEU A 80 -5.00 -1.11 7.01
CA LEU A 80 -4.29 0.06 7.53
C LEU A 80 -3.76 0.93 6.40
N GLY A 81 -2.85 0.41 5.59
CA GLY A 81 -2.13 1.20 4.57
C GLY A 81 -3.02 1.64 3.43
N ALA A 82 -3.88 0.76 2.91
CA ALA A 82 -4.79 1.14 1.84
C ALA A 82 -5.83 2.16 2.29
N GLU A 83 -6.35 2.05 3.52
CA GLU A 83 -7.26 3.05 4.10
C GLU A 83 -6.56 4.41 4.24
N LYS A 84 -5.33 4.44 4.76
CA LYS A 84 -4.56 5.69 4.81
C LYS A 84 -4.32 6.29 3.43
N PHE A 85 -3.99 5.46 2.45
CA PHE A 85 -3.78 5.90 1.08
C PHE A 85 -5.04 6.51 0.49
N LEU A 86 -6.16 5.82 0.59
CA LEU A 86 -7.43 6.23 0.00
C LEU A 86 -8.08 7.39 0.77
N ASP A 87 -8.17 7.27 2.10
CA ASP A 87 -8.91 8.21 2.92
C ASP A 87 -8.12 9.46 3.29
N ILE A 88 -6.80 9.40 3.31
CA ILE A 88 -5.95 10.55 3.61
C ILE A 88 -5.31 11.08 2.32
N LYS A 89 -4.38 10.30 1.74
CA LYS A 89 -3.55 10.79 0.63
C LYS A 89 -4.36 11.14 -0.61
N CYS A 90 -5.25 10.26 -1.05
CA CYS A 90 -6.05 10.47 -2.24
C CYS A 90 -6.96 11.70 -2.10
N ARG A 91 -7.57 11.89 -0.93
CA ARG A 91 -8.41 13.06 -0.64
C ARG A 91 -7.61 14.36 -0.69
N TYR A 92 -6.48 14.42 0.02
CA TYR A 92 -5.63 15.62 0.00
C TYR A 92 -5.03 15.91 -1.38
N ALA A 93 -4.71 14.88 -2.14
CA ALA A 93 -4.12 15.01 -3.45
C ALA A 93 -5.13 15.32 -4.55
N GLY A 94 -6.42 15.02 -4.34
CA GLY A 94 -7.44 15.07 -5.39
C GLY A 94 -7.16 14.05 -6.49
N ILE A 95 -6.73 12.82 -6.13
CA ILE A 95 -6.45 11.71 -7.04
C ILE A 95 -7.22 10.47 -6.60
N ALA A 96 -7.42 9.54 -7.52
CA ALA A 96 -7.96 8.20 -7.24
C ALA A 96 -7.16 7.16 -8.02
N PRO A 97 -6.91 5.96 -7.46
CA PRO A 97 -6.30 4.88 -8.22
C PRO A 97 -7.28 4.34 -9.26
N SER A 98 -6.73 3.88 -10.40
CA SER A 98 -7.51 3.19 -11.44
C SER A 98 -7.74 1.71 -11.11
N ALA A 99 -6.88 1.11 -10.29
CA ALA A 99 -6.99 -0.25 -9.79
C ALA A 99 -6.28 -0.39 -8.45
N ILE A 100 -6.71 -1.38 -7.67
CA ILE A 100 -6.07 -1.80 -6.42
C ILE A 100 -5.55 -3.22 -6.62
N VAL A 101 -4.27 -3.43 -6.31
CA VAL A 101 -3.64 -4.75 -6.31
C VAL A 101 -3.41 -5.19 -4.88
N ILE A 102 -4.08 -6.28 -4.46
CA ILE A 102 -3.86 -6.92 -3.16
C ILE A 102 -2.82 -8.03 -3.37
N VAL A 103 -1.70 -7.94 -2.66
CA VAL A 103 -0.68 -8.99 -2.69
C VAL A 103 -1.00 -10.04 -1.63
N ALA A 104 -1.17 -11.30 -2.07
CA ALA A 104 -1.39 -12.45 -1.20
C ALA A 104 -0.22 -13.44 -1.29
N THR A 105 0.07 -14.15 -0.20
CA THR A 105 1.07 -15.24 -0.18
C THR A 105 0.50 -16.47 0.50
N CYS A 106 0.83 -17.68 0.03
CA CYS A 106 0.47 -18.92 0.71
C CYS A 106 0.90 -18.91 2.18
N ARG A 107 2.11 -18.40 2.45
CA ARG A 107 2.68 -18.32 3.80
C ARG A 107 1.82 -17.48 4.75
N ALA A 108 1.39 -16.30 4.32
CA ALA A 108 0.54 -15.42 5.14
C ALA A 108 -0.83 -16.06 5.40
N LEU A 109 -1.41 -16.70 4.40
CA LEU A 109 -2.71 -17.36 4.55
C LEU A 109 -2.62 -18.58 5.47
N LYS A 110 -1.58 -19.41 5.35
CA LYS A 110 -1.33 -20.52 6.28
C LYS A 110 -1.10 -20.03 7.73
N TYR A 111 -0.34 -18.94 7.89
CA TYR A 111 -0.15 -18.31 9.21
C TYR A 111 -1.49 -17.84 9.79
N ASN A 112 -2.32 -17.18 9.02
CA ASN A 112 -3.67 -16.78 9.43
C ASN A 112 -4.58 -17.98 9.74
N GLY A 113 -4.31 -19.13 9.14
CA GLY A 113 -4.97 -20.41 9.42
C GLY A 113 -4.45 -21.15 10.66
N GLY A 114 -3.47 -20.57 11.38
CA GLY A 114 -2.96 -21.09 12.65
C GLY A 114 -1.64 -21.86 12.55
N VAL A 115 -0.97 -21.87 11.40
CA VAL A 115 0.36 -22.50 11.24
C VAL A 115 1.43 -21.62 11.89
N PRO A 116 2.33 -22.16 12.72
CA PRO A 116 3.45 -21.43 13.29
C PRO A 116 4.35 -20.83 12.18
N LYS A 117 4.93 -19.66 12.45
CA LYS A 117 5.78 -18.96 11.47
C LYS A 117 6.97 -19.79 10.97
N SER A 118 7.48 -20.70 11.78
CA SER A 118 8.56 -21.63 11.41
C SER A 118 8.14 -22.70 10.40
N GLU A 119 6.84 -22.95 10.23
CA GLU A 119 6.30 -24.06 9.43
C GLU A 119 5.51 -23.61 8.20
N VAL A 120 5.34 -22.31 8.00
CA VAL A 120 4.55 -21.76 6.87
C VAL A 120 5.13 -22.12 5.50
N SER A 121 6.37 -22.61 5.42
CA SER A 121 6.98 -23.09 4.19
C SER A 121 6.52 -24.50 3.79
N ASN A 122 5.94 -25.26 4.74
CA ASN A 122 5.43 -26.60 4.47
C ASN A 122 4.02 -26.50 3.87
N GLU A 123 3.69 -27.43 2.99
CA GLU A 123 2.34 -27.54 2.45
C GLU A 123 1.32 -27.76 3.58
N ASN A 124 0.25 -26.97 3.58
CA ASN A 124 -0.86 -27.15 4.51
C ASN A 124 -2.15 -26.53 3.96
N ILE A 125 -2.81 -27.28 3.10
CA ILE A 125 -4.04 -26.84 2.42
C ILE A 125 -5.20 -26.57 3.41
N GLU A 126 -5.29 -27.32 4.51
CA GLU A 126 -6.34 -27.13 5.51
C GLU A 126 -6.17 -25.82 6.29
N ALA A 127 -4.94 -25.48 6.64
CA ALA A 127 -4.65 -24.19 7.25
C ALA A 127 -4.87 -23.04 6.26
N LEU A 128 -4.48 -23.23 5.01
CA LEU A 128 -4.70 -22.25 3.94
C LEU A 128 -6.21 -21.99 3.76
N LYS A 129 -7.04 -23.02 3.72
CA LYS A 129 -8.51 -22.91 3.68
C LYS A 129 -9.09 -22.11 4.85
N LYS A 130 -8.55 -22.30 6.05
CA LYS A 130 -8.97 -21.53 7.22
C LYS A 130 -8.55 -20.07 7.14
N GLY A 131 -7.32 -19.82 6.67
CA GLY A 131 -6.75 -18.48 6.66
C GLY A 131 -7.18 -17.61 5.47
N ILE A 132 -7.65 -18.21 4.37
CA ILE A 132 -8.05 -17.48 3.16
C ILE A 132 -9.25 -16.53 3.39
N VAL A 133 -10.04 -16.77 4.42
CA VAL A 133 -11.14 -15.89 4.83
C VAL A 133 -10.64 -14.47 5.10
N ASN A 134 -9.41 -14.35 5.63
CA ASN A 134 -8.77 -13.05 5.84
C ASN A 134 -8.58 -12.29 4.52
N LEU A 135 -8.08 -12.96 3.47
CA LEU A 135 -7.98 -12.38 2.13
C LEU A 135 -9.36 -11.94 1.62
N GLY A 136 -10.38 -12.74 1.84
CA GLY A 136 -11.77 -12.42 1.46
C GLY A 136 -12.25 -11.10 2.09
N VAL A 137 -11.95 -10.87 3.37
CA VAL A 137 -12.30 -9.62 4.07
C VAL A 137 -11.55 -8.43 3.45
N HIS A 138 -10.26 -8.58 3.14
CA HIS A 138 -9.50 -7.52 2.47
C HIS A 138 -10.06 -7.18 1.08
N ILE A 139 -10.43 -8.18 0.29
CA ILE A 139 -11.08 -7.96 -1.01
C ILE A 139 -12.40 -7.20 -0.83
N ASP A 140 -13.26 -7.65 0.09
CA ASP A 140 -14.57 -7.05 0.33
C ASP A 140 -14.44 -5.60 0.82
N ASN A 141 -13.42 -5.30 1.65
CA ASN A 141 -13.14 -3.94 2.12
C ASN A 141 -12.67 -3.03 0.98
N MET A 142 -11.76 -3.48 0.14
CA MET A 142 -11.26 -2.66 -0.97
C MET A 142 -12.34 -2.39 -2.03
N ARG A 143 -13.23 -3.32 -2.26
CA ARG A 143 -14.38 -3.13 -3.18
C ARG A 143 -15.33 -2.00 -2.76
N LYS A 144 -15.38 -1.66 -1.48
CA LYS A 144 -16.22 -0.54 -0.98
C LYS A 144 -15.80 0.83 -1.55
N TYR A 145 -14.56 0.95 -2.02
CA TYR A 145 -14.05 2.18 -2.66
C TYR A 145 -14.47 2.32 -4.13
N ASN A 146 -15.21 1.36 -4.69
CA ASN A 146 -15.64 1.34 -6.10
C ASN A 146 -14.48 1.44 -7.10
N VAL A 147 -13.33 0.89 -6.74
CA VAL A 147 -12.14 0.77 -7.59
C VAL A 147 -11.95 -0.71 -7.94
N PRO A 148 -11.62 -1.06 -9.20
CA PRO A 148 -11.30 -2.42 -9.58
C PRO A 148 -10.24 -3.04 -8.67
N VAL A 149 -10.48 -4.24 -8.16
CA VAL A 149 -9.57 -4.97 -7.27
C VAL A 149 -9.04 -6.21 -7.99
N VAL A 150 -7.72 -6.38 -7.96
CA VAL A 150 -7.03 -7.56 -8.48
C VAL A 150 -6.22 -8.17 -7.35
N VAL A 151 -6.13 -9.50 -7.29
CA VAL A 151 -5.23 -10.20 -6.36
C VAL A 151 -4.02 -10.71 -7.12
N ALA A 152 -2.84 -10.33 -6.67
CA ALA A 152 -1.56 -10.86 -7.15
C ALA A 152 -1.03 -11.88 -6.13
N ILE A 153 -0.85 -13.12 -6.56
CA ILE A 153 -0.25 -14.17 -5.72
C ILE A 153 1.27 -14.06 -5.83
N ASN A 154 1.91 -13.65 -4.74
CA ASN A 154 3.37 -13.63 -4.64
C ASN A 154 3.85 -15.04 -4.24
N GLN A 155 4.19 -15.83 -5.25
CA GLN A 155 4.62 -17.22 -5.14
C GLN A 155 6.05 -17.33 -4.59
N PHE A 156 6.26 -18.26 -3.67
CA PHE A 156 7.57 -18.71 -3.22
C PHE A 156 7.87 -20.10 -3.73
N GLY A 157 9.15 -20.45 -3.87
CA GLY A 157 9.57 -21.75 -4.40
C GLY A 157 9.13 -22.98 -3.59
N THR A 158 8.54 -22.77 -2.40
CA THR A 158 7.98 -23.84 -1.55
C THR A 158 6.46 -23.96 -1.66
N ASP A 159 5.81 -23.07 -2.38
CA ASP A 159 4.35 -23.09 -2.53
C ASP A 159 3.98 -24.17 -3.57
N THR A 160 2.97 -24.98 -3.26
CA THR A 160 2.54 -26.07 -4.14
C THR A 160 1.49 -25.60 -5.14
N ASP A 161 1.40 -26.30 -6.26
CA ASP A 161 0.40 -26.00 -7.30
C ASP A 161 -1.03 -26.12 -6.75
N GLU A 162 -1.27 -27.04 -5.79
CA GLU A 162 -2.57 -27.19 -5.14
C GLU A 162 -2.93 -25.97 -4.30
N GLU A 163 -1.98 -25.46 -3.50
CA GLU A 163 -2.19 -24.23 -2.72
C GLU A 163 -2.45 -23.02 -3.61
N LEU A 164 -1.67 -22.85 -4.67
CA LEU A 164 -1.82 -21.73 -5.62
C LEU A 164 -3.17 -21.78 -6.33
N LYS A 165 -3.55 -22.96 -6.84
CA LYS A 165 -4.83 -23.19 -7.50
C LYS A 165 -6.01 -22.89 -6.58
N TYR A 166 -5.93 -23.31 -5.32
CA TYR A 166 -6.99 -23.02 -4.36
C TYR A 166 -7.19 -21.51 -4.11
N ILE A 167 -6.10 -20.75 -4.02
CA ILE A 167 -6.16 -19.28 -3.88
C ILE A 167 -6.79 -18.67 -5.13
N GLU A 168 -6.36 -19.09 -6.32
CA GLU A 168 -6.89 -18.61 -7.58
C GLU A 168 -8.40 -18.84 -7.70
N GLU A 169 -8.87 -20.07 -7.47
CA GLU A 169 -10.28 -20.43 -7.50
C GLU A 169 -11.10 -19.61 -6.49
N TYR A 170 -10.56 -19.42 -5.28
CA TYR A 170 -11.21 -18.57 -4.27
C TYR A 170 -11.31 -17.11 -4.74
N CYS A 171 -10.24 -16.55 -5.27
CA CYS A 171 -10.24 -15.18 -5.78
C CYS A 171 -11.21 -15.00 -6.95
N ILE A 172 -11.25 -15.95 -7.91
CA ILE A 172 -12.21 -15.94 -9.00
C ILE A 172 -13.64 -15.93 -8.45
N SER A 173 -13.95 -16.76 -7.46
CA SER A 173 -15.29 -16.82 -6.86
C SER A 173 -15.69 -15.52 -6.16
N LYS A 174 -14.73 -14.83 -5.52
CA LYS A 174 -14.94 -13.58 -4.79
C LYS A 174 -14.97 -12.35 -5.69
N LEU A 175 -14.09 -12.32 -6.66
CA LEU A 175 -13.95 -11.22 -7.61
C LEU A 175 -14.88 -11.39 -8.82
N SER A 176 -15.60 -12.51 -8.91
CA SER A 176 -16.45 -13.00 -9.99
C SER A 176 -17.06 -11.89 -10.82
N LEU A 177 -16.32 -11.17 -11.60
CA LEU A 177 -16.78 -10.17 -12.53
C LEU A 177 -15.65 -9.27 -12.98
N ILE A 178 -14.73 -9.84 -13.73
CA ILE A 178 -14.14 -9.02 -14.75
C ILE A 178 -14.18 -9.86 -16.03
N HIS A 179 -15.24 -9.66 -16.73
CA HIS A 179 -15.27 -9.93 -18.16
C HIS A 179 -14.79 -8.70 -18.87
#